data_b3b467eefd89a2fe678e6ea325715854
#
_entry.id   b3b467eefd89a2fe678e6ea325715854
#
_cell.length_a   1.000
_cell.length_b   1.000
_cell.length_c   1.000
_cell.angle_alpha   90.00
_cell.angle_beta   90.00
_cell.angle_gamma   90.00
#
_symmetry.space_group_name_H-M   'P 1'
#
loop_
_entity.id
_entity.type
_entity.pdbx_description
1 polymer ?
#
loop_
_entity_poly.entity_id
_entity_poly.type
_entity_poly.pdbx_seq_one_letter_code
_entity_poly.pdbx_strand_id
1 'polypeptide(L)'
;MIKILIVDDNKSRIEKLKSSLTELITKNMIRIDEKYTSDAAKIALKLNQYDYLILDVFLPKKDNYSPDERNGLGLLKQINSDSKFYSPKKIVGITAYLNDISRYESEFREYASIIFEARRNDTGWLESLKKIIEKDVESQVSYNLNEKDSVLITVHGIRTYAPWQNTIEEKITNISNKFNYIKFNYGFLNILCFLFPPTRHLFARKIIQDIRITVESNKNKRIYIICHSFGTYLVYCALSKLTHTDAKIECLIFSGSVLKRTTSLKTLKQHCNAIINDCAVSDYILLLCKMLVIGLGDAGRKGFIEPNDGVFINRYFKGGHSTYFEDKDFIEVNWLPLIFDNKNIASRDERKNHIFSDVTNALQNIIEYL
;
A
#
# COMPACT_ATOMS: atom_id res chain seq x y z
N MET A 1 -9.18 13.73 -2.55
CA MET A 1 -9.84 14.92 -3.17
C MET A 1 -11.35 14.71 -3.16
N ILE A 2 -12.10 15.60 -2.53
CA ILE A 2 -13.56 15.55 -2.43
C ILE A 2 -14.19 16.15 -3.71
N LYS A 3 -15.15 15.44 -4.31
CA LYS A 3 -15.89 15.88 -5.49
C LYS A 3 -17.27 16.41 -5.08
N ILE A 4 -17.56 17.65 -5.42
CA ILE A 4 -18.79 18.35 -5.08
C ILE A 4 -19.56 18.66 -6.36
N LEU A 5 -20.82 18.27 -6.42
CA LEU A 5 -21.76 18.74 -7.43
C LEU A 5 -22.65 19.83 -6.83
N ILE A 6 -22.63 21.02 -7.37
CA ILE A 6 -23.56 22.10 -7.03
C ILE A 6 -24.64 22.15 -8.11
N VAL A 7 -25.91 22.10 -7.68
CA VAL A 7 -27.07 22.19 -8.56
C VAL A 7 -27.94 23.35 -8.08
N ASP A 8 -27.86 24.46 -8.78
CA ASP A 8 -28.48 25.73 -8.41
C ASP A 8 -28.62 26.62 -9.67
N ASP A 9 -29.74 27.23 -9.92
CA ASP A 9 -29.93 28.14 -11.04
C ASP A 9 -29.43 29.58 -10.75
N ASN A 10 -29.14 29.87 -9.47
CA ASN A 10 -28.63 31.17 -9.04
C ASN A 10 -27.09 31.22 -9.10
N LYS A 11 -26.56 31.69 -10.25
CA LYS A 11 -25.11 31.80 -10.47
C LYS A 11 -24.39 32.64 -9.39
N SER A 12 -25.03 33.70 -8.87
CA SER A 12 -24.43 34.55 -7.83
C SER A 12 -24.25 33.76 -6.52
N ARG A 13 -25.17 32.83 -6.18
CA ARG A 13 -25.08 31.98 -5.01
C ARG A 13 -23.97 30.95 -5.18
N ILE A 14 -23.87 30.36 -6.37
CA ILE A 14 -22.75 29.44 -6.72
C ILE A 14 -21.41 30.14 -6.55
N GLU A 15 -21.23 31.33 -7.11
CA GLU A 15 -19.97 32.08 -7.03
C GLU A 15 -19.59 32.45 -5.59
N LYS A 16 -20.56 32.85 -4.76
CA LYS A 16 -20.34 33.07 -3.32
C LYS A 16 -19.85 31.79 -2.61
N LEU A 17 -20.46 30.65 -2.94
CA LEU A 17 -20.06 29.36 -2.37
C LEU A 17 -18.66 28.96 -2.81
N LYS A 18 -18.34 29.11 -4.10
CA LYS A 18 -16.98 28.85 -4.62
C LYS A 18 -15.95 29.77 -3.97
N SER A 19 -16.26 31.03 -3.82
CA SER A 19 -15.39 32.02 -3.15
C SER A 19 -15.11 31.62 -1.71
N SER A 20 -16.11 31.13 -0.97
CA SER A 20 -15.91 30.66 0.40
C SER A 20 -15.00 29.42 0.49
N LEU A 21 -14.92 28.62 -0.57
CA LEU A 21 -14.14 27.38 -0.66
C LEU A 21 -12.82 27.53 -1.45
N THR A 22 -12.44 28.75 -1.85
CA THR A 22 -11.29 29.03 -2.72
C THR A 22 -10.00 28.38 -2.22
N GLU A 23 -9.73 28.43 -0.93
CA GLU A 23 -8.53 27.83 -0.34
C GLU A 23 -8.46 26.32 -0.57
N LEU A 24 -9.57 25.60 -0.40
CA LEU A 24 -9.63 24.15 -0.61
C LEU A 24 -9.53 23.79 -2.09
N ILE A 25 -10.07 24.63 -2.97
CA ILE A 25 -9.95 24.47 -4.44
C ILE A 25 -8.50 24.65 -4.86
N THR A 26 -7.85 25.74 -4.42
CA THR A 26 -6.45 26.08 -4.77
C THR A 26 -5.47 25.00 -4.31
N LYS A 27 -5.73 24.41 -3.13
CA LYS A 27 -4.94 23.28 -2.58
C LYS A 27 -5.27 21.93 -3.25
N ASN A 28 -6.12 21.87 -4.26
CA ASN A 28 -6.61 20.64 -4.91
C ASN A 28 -7.24 19.62 -3.93
N MET A 29 -7.78 20.11 -2.82
CA MET A 29 -8.45 19.25 -1.83
C MET A 29 -9.87 18.92 -2.23
N ILE A 30 -10.53 19.84 -2.97
CA ILE A 30 -11.88 19.68 -3.51
C ILE A 30 -11.92 20.00 -5.00
N ARG A 31 -12.88 19.40 -5.69
CA ARG A 31 -13.26 19.73 -7.07
C ARG A 31 -14.75 19.99 -7.13
N ILE A 32 -15.17 21.05 -7.80
CA ILE A 32 -16.56 21.47 -7.93
C ILE A 32 -16.99 21.37 -9.39
N ASP A 33 -18.10 20.67 -9.62
CA ASP A 33 -18.85 20.67 -10.88
C ASP A 33 -20.19 21.39 -10.64
N GLU A 34 -20.65 22.16 -11.64
CA GLU A 34 -21.85 23.00 -11.53
C GLU A 34 -22.91 22.55 -12.54
N LYS A 35 -24.16 22.52 -12.11
CA LYS A 35 -25.33 22.31 -12.97
C LYS A 35 -26.43 23.28 -12.56
N TYR A 36 -27.20 23.76 -13.54
CA TYR A 36 -28.20 24.79 -13.34
C TYR A 36 -29.64 24.26 -13.45
N THR A 37 -29.79 22.98 -13.82
CA THR A 37 -31.11 22.36 -14.02
C THR A 37 -31.12 20.93 -13.51
N SER A 38 -32.32 20.43 -13.16
CA SER A 38 -32.45 19.06 -12.64
C SER A 38 -32.07 18.00 -13.70
N ASP A 39 -32.36 18.23 -14.99
CA ASP A 39 -32.01 17.27 -16.05
C ASP A 39 -30.49 17.24 -16.29
N ALA A 40 -29.78 18.37 -16.23
CA ALA A 40 -28.33 18.43 -16.31
C ALA A 40 -27.66 17.74 -15.10
N ALA A 41 -28.25 17.90 -13.90
CA ALA A 41 -27.79 17.20 -12.70
C ALA A 41 -27.93 15.69 -12.82
N LYS A 42 -29.06 15.18 -13.37
CA LYS A 42 -29.27 13.74 -13.63
C LYS A 42 -28.18 13.15 -14.54
N ILE A 43 -27.82 13.88 -15.60
CA ILE A 43 -26.74 13.43 -16.49
C ILE A 43 -25.42 13.36 -15.73
N ALA A 44 -25.08 14.39 -14.95
CA ALA A 44 -23.84 14.42 -14.17
C ALA A 44 -23.75 13.26 -13.17
N LEU A 45 -24.85 12.98 -12.44
CA LEU A 45 -24.95 11.92 -11.44
C LEU A 45 -24.99 10.48 -12.02
N LYS A 46 -25.35 10.34 -13.29
CA LYS A 46 -25.24 9.05 -14.01
C LYS A 46 -23.82 8.77 -14.51
N LEU A 47 -23.04 9.80 -14.78
CA LEU A 47 -21.72 9.68 -15.36
C LEU A 47 -20.60 9.74 -14.33
N ASN A 48 -20.83 10.39 -13.19
CA ASN A 48 -19.81 10.65 -12.19
C ASN A 48 -20.30 10.37 -10.76
N GLN A 49 -19.38 9.89 -9.93
CA GLN A 49 -19.59 9.76 -8.50
C GLN A 49 -19.15 11.05 -7.80
N TYR A 50 -20.00 11.58 -6.91
CA TYR A 50 -19.74 12.76 -6.08
C TYR A 50 -19.77 12.41 -4.60
N ASP A 51 -18.95 13.09 -3.81
CA ASP A 51 -18.99 13.01 -2.35
C ASP A 51 -20.10 13.87 -1.78
N TYR A 52 -20.32 15.05 -2.37
CA TYR A 52 -21.37 15.99 -2.02
C TYR A 52 -22.27 16.34 -3.20
N LEU A 53 -23.56 16.40 -2.94
CA LEU A 53 -24.55 17.07 -3.76
C LEU A 53 -25.09 18.26 -2.96
N ILE A 54 -24.81 19.48 -3.42
CA ILE A 54 -25.41 20.71 -2.89
C ILE A 54 -26.52 21.09 -3.84
N LEU A 55 -27.76 21.02 -3.38
CA LEU A 55 -28.95 21.06 -4.22
C LEU A 55 -29.89 22.18 -3.81
N ASP A 56 -30.17 23.11 -4.72
CA ASP A 56 -31.31 24.00 -4.54
C ASP A 56 -32.64 23.21 -4.64
N VAL A 57 -33.53 23.48 -3.72
CA VAL A 57 -34.88 22.89 -3.71
C VAL A 57 -35.68 23.35 -4.91
N PHE A 58 -35.58 24.64 -5.25
CA PHE A 58 -36.26 25.26 -6.38
C PHE A 58 -35.38 25.27 -7.62
N LEU A 59 -35.59 24.33 -8.52
CA LEU A 59 -34.80 24.19 -9.75
C LEU A 59 -35.69 24.22 -11.00
N PRO A 60 -35.22 24.80 -12.10
CA PRO A 60 -35.80 24.56 -13.40
C PRO A 60 -35.52 23.14 -13.88
N LYS A 61 -36.46 22.53 -14.59
CA LYS A 61 -36.27 21.21 -15.17
C LYS A 61 -35.19 21.24 -16.28
N LYS A 62 -35.28 22.24 -17.15
CA LYS A 62 -34.37 22.51 -18.28
C LYS A 62 -34.13 24.00 -18.39
N ASP A 63 -33.18 24.39 -19.17
CA ASP A 63 -32.94 25.80 -19.51
C ASP A 63 -34.25 26.46 -20.01
N ASN A 64 -34.49 27.70 -19.57
CA ASN A 64 -35.68 28.51 -19.90
C ASN A 64 -37.01 28.03 -19.27
N TYR A 65 -36.99 27.09 -18.35
CA TYR A 65 -38.16 26.71 -17.56
C TYR A 65 -38.16 27.46 -16.22
N SER A 66 -39.32 27.71 -15.66
CA SER A 66 -39.45 28.31 -14.34
C SER A 66 -38.99 27.30 -13.28
N PRO A 67 -38.29 27.74 -12.22
CA PRO A 67 -37.98 26.91 -11.07
C PRO A 67 -39.24 26.35 -10.39
N ASP A 68 -39.20 25.10 -9.99
CA ASP A 68 -40.29 24.40 -9.29
C ASP A 68 -39.67 23.45 -8.24
N GLU A 69 -40.23 23.45 -7.03
CA GLU A 69 -39.79 22.64 -5.91
C GLU A 69 -39.85 21.14 -6.19
N ARG A 70 -40.80 20.70 -7.05
CA ARG A 70 -40.97 19.32 -7.47
C ARG A 70 -39.79 18.79 -8.24
N ASN A 71 -39.01 19.66 -8.87
CA ASN A 71 -37.84 19.24 -9.66
C ASN A 71 -36.66 18.86 -8.77
N GLY A 72 -36.38 19.59 -7.68
CA GLY A 72 -35.37 19.24 -6.68
C GLY A 72 -35.73 17.96 -5.93
N LEU A 73 -36.95 17.87 -5.42
CA LEU A 73 -37.45 16.67 -4.74
C LEU A 73 -37.50 15.44 -5.65
N GLY A 74 -38.00 15.64 -6.88
CA GLY A 74 -38.04 14.55 -7.89
C GLY A 74 -36.66 14.02 -8.28
N LEU A 75 -35.62 14.91 -8.29
CA LEU A 75 -34.25 14.48 -8.48
C LEU A 75 -33.78 13.60 -7.30
N LEU A 76 -34.04 14.00 -6.07
CA LEU A 76 -33.65 13.22 -4.87
C LEU A 76 -34.32 11.83 -4.84
N LYS A 77 -35.63 11.77 -5.13
CA LYS A 77 -36.35 10.49 -5.23
C LYS A 77 -35.73 9.56 -6.28
N GLN A 78 -35.37 10.11 -7.45
CA GLN A 78 -34.77 9.31 -8.51
C GLN A 78 -33.37 8.81 -8.15
N ILE A 79 -32.53 9.63 -7.50
CA ILE A 79 -31.20 9.23 -7.05
C ILE A 79 -31.29 8.04 -6.07
N ASN A 80 -32.30 8.02 -5.22
CA ASN A 80 -32.46 6.98 -4.20
C ASN A 80 -33.17 5.72 -4.71
N SER A 81 -33.99 5.82 -5.77
CA SER A 81 -34.79 4.71 -6.28
C SER A 81 -34.23 4.03 -7.53
N ASP A 82 -33.38 4.68 -8.29
CA ASP A 82 -32.86 4.16 -9.58
C ASP A 82 -31.36 3.88 -9.49
N SER A 83 -30.97 2.61 -9.58
CA SER A 83 -29.59 2.13 -9.53
C SER A 83 -28.68 2.65 -10.65
N LYS A 84 -29.22 3.36 -11.64
CA LYS A 84 -28.44 4.04 -12.69
C LYS A 84 -27.73 5.30 -12.21
N PHE A 85 -28.07 5.79 -11.03
CA PHE A 85 -27.41 6.95 -10.45
C PHE A 85 -26.33 6.55 -9.44
N TYR A 86 -25.19 7.24 -9.49
CA TYR A 86 -24.22 7.20 -8.40
C TYR A 86 -24.74 8.08 -7.25
N SER A 87 -25.19 7.46 -6.17
CA SER A 87 -25.69 8.20 -5.00
C SER A 87 -24.55 8.97 -4.34
N PRO A 88 -24.68 10.29 -4.13
CA PRO A 88 -23.71 11.09 -3.38
C PRO A 88 -23.62 10.63 -1.93
N LYS A 89 -22.43 10.74 -1.31
CA LYS A 89 -22.25 10.36 0.10
C LYS A 89 -23.01 11.29 1.06
N LYS A 90 -23.10 12.57 0.73
CA LYS A 90 -23.83 13.58 1.49
C LYS A 90 -24.64 14.46 0.56
N ILE A 91 -25.88 14.74 0.94
CA ILE A 91 -26.80 15.63 0.22
C ILE A 91 -27.10 16.80 1.14
N VAL A 92 -26.83 18.01 0.66
CA VAL A 92 -27.09 19.28 1.34
C VAL A 92 -28.11 20.05 0.53
N GLY A 93 -29.27 20.28 1.11
CA GLY A 93 -30.29 21.15 0.52
C GLY A 93 -29.99 22.63 0.80
N ILE A 94 -30.25 23.48 -0.19
CA ILE A 94 -30.24 24.93 0.00
C ILE A 94 -31.56 25.51 -0.52
N THR A 95 -32.11 26.52 0.16
CA THR A 95 -33.29 27.22 -0.27
C THR A 95 -33.25 28.69 0.16
N ALA A 96 -33.85 29.56 -0.62
CA ALA A 96 -33.93 30.98 -0.26
C ALA A 96 -34.80 31.23 0.99
N TYR A 97 -35.87 30.45 1.18
CA TYR A 97 -36.79 30.56 2.29
C TYR A 97 -37.28 29.18 2.73
N LEU A 98 -37.06 28.83 3.99
CA LEU A 98 -37.52 27.55 4.56
C LEU A 98 -39.06 27.46 4.58
N ASN A 99 -39.75 28.56 4.80
CA ASN A 99 -41.22 28.57 4.84
C ASN A 99 -41.86 28.19 3.51
N ASP A 100 -41.16 28.42 2.38
CA ASP A 100 -41.66 28.10 1.05
C ASP A 100 -41.67 26.60 0.76
N ILE A 101 -40.83 25.84 1.49
CA ILE A 101 -40.76 24.38 1.39
C ILE A 101 -41.47 23.63 2.50
N SER A 102 -42.17 24.34 3.39
CA SER A 102 -42.81 23.73 4.57
C SER A 102 -43.68 22.51 4.27
N ARG A 103 -44.31 22.50 3.10
CA ARG A 103 -45.13 21.37 2.61
C ARG A 103 -44.31 20.13 2.26
N TYR A 104 -43.06 20.27 1.82
CA TYR A 104 -42.19 19.20 1.36
C TYR A 104 -40.95 19.03 2.24
N GLU A 105 -40.82 19.79 3.30
CA GLU A 105 -39.65 19.78 4.16
C GLU A 105 -39.39 18.39 4.76
N SER A 106 -40.44 17.73 5.25
CA SER A 106 -40.34 16.38 5.83
C SER A 106 -39.80 15.40 4.78
N GLU A 107 -40.35 15.46 3.58
CA GLU A 107 -39.97 14.57 2.47
C GLU A 107 -38.53 14.88 1.94
N PHE A 108 -38.14 16.15 1.91
CA PHE A 108 -36.78 16.54 1.54
C PHE A 108 -35.76 16.10 2.59
N ARG A 109 -36.13 16.17 3.90
CA ARG A 109 -35.28 15.70 5.00
C ARG A 109 -35.09 14.20 5.06
N GLU A 110 -35.93 13.40 4.42
CA GLU A 110 -35.67 11.95 4.25
C GLU A 110 -34.37 11.67 3.45
N TYR A 111 -34.03 12.56 2.51
CA TYR A 111 -32.94 12.37 1.58
C TYR A 111 -31.74 13.26 1.84
N ALA A 112 -31.97 14.48 2.38
CA ALA A 112 -30.91 15.43 2.65
C ALA A 112 -30.40 15.33 4.07
N SER A 113 -29.08 15.30 4.23
CA SER A 113 -28.43 15.29 5.55
C SER A 113 -28.64 16.59 6.31
N ILE A 114 -28.66 17.72 5.59
CA ILE A 114 -28.82 19.07 6.14
C ILE A 114 -29.54 19.92 5.11
N ILE A 115 -30.37 20.89 5.58
CA ILE A 115 -30.96 21.92 4.74
C ILE A 115 -30.57 23.28 5.30
N PHE A 116 -30.01 24.13 4.47
CA PHE A 116 -29.67 25.53 4.79
C PHE A 116 -30.64 26.51 4.18
N GLU A 117 -31.03 27.53 4.97
CA GLU A 117 -31.69 28.70 4.45
C GLU A 117 -30.64 29.70 3.91
N ALA A 118 -30.56 29.79 2.60
CA ALA A 118 -29.57 30.61 1.90
C ALA A 118 -30.14 31.96 1.45
N ARG A 119 -30.52 32.82 2.40
CA ARG A 119 -31.04 34.15 2.13
C ARG A 119 -30.03 35.04 1.45
N ARG A 120 -30.49 35.95 0.61
CA ARG A 120 -29.62 36.82 -0.26
C ARG A 120 -28.55 37.58 0.53
N ASN A 121 -28.87 38.02 1.76
CA ASN A 121 -28.01 38.86 2.60
C ASN A 121 -27.40 38.10 3.78
N ASP A 122 -27.66 36.80 3.92
CA ASP A 122 -27.12 35.97 4.97
C ASP A 122 -25.98 35.10 4.42
N THR A 123 -24.83 35.18 5.08
CA THR A 123 -23.65 34.38 4.73
C THR A 123 -23.37 33.29 5.77
N GLY A 124 -24.12 33.21 6.86
CA GLY A 124 -23.89 32.26 7.95
C GLY A 124 -23.98 30.79 7.51
N TRP A 125 -24.85 30.50 6.54
CA TRP A 125 -24.94 29.16 5.96
C TRP A 125 -23.68 28.76 5.19
N LEU A 126 -23.00 29.70 4.51
CA LEU A 126 -21.72 29.45 3.81
C LEU A 126 -20.63 29.05 4.78
N GLU A 127 -20.50 29.76 5.90
CA GLU A 127 -19.56 29.44 6.97
C GLU A 127 -19.83 28.05 7.56
N SER A 128 -21.10 27.71 7.80
CA SER A 128 -21.50 26.42 8.32
C SER A 128 -21.21 25.29 7.36
N LEU A 129 -21.53 25.48 6.08
CA LEU A 129 -21.26 24.51 5.03
C LEU A 129 -19.74 24.33 4.80
N LYS A 130 -18.97 25.44 4.78
CA LYS A 130 -17.52 25.43 4.70
C LYS A 130 -16.92 24.58 5.83
N LYS A 131 -17.30 24.79 7.09
CA LYS A 131 -16.82 23.99 8.24
C LYS A 131 -17.12 22.50 8.10
N ILE A 132 -18.28 22.12 7.56
CA ILE A 132 -18.63 20.72 7.32
C ILE A 132 -17.69 20.10 6.28
N ILE A 133 -17.45 20.81 5.16
CA ILE A 133 -16.56 20.34 4.09
C ILE A 133 -15.12 20.27 4.59
N GLU A 134 -14.62 21.30 5.31
CA GLU A 134 -13.29 21.33 5.92
C GLU A 134 -13.06 20.13 6.83
N LYS A 135 -14.00 19.85 7.74
CA LYS A 135 -13.93 18.69 8.65
C LYS A 135 -13.83 17.36 7.89
N ASP A 136 -14.57 17.21 6.78
CA ASP A 136 -14.49 16.00 5.97
C ASP A 136 -13.17 15.93 5.18
N VAL A 137 -12.68 17.07 4.68
CA VAL A 137 -11.33 17.15 4.07
C VAL A 137 -10.27 16.76 5.09
N GLU A 138 -10.30 17.31 6.29
CA GLU A 138 -9.36 16.95 7.37
C GLU A 138 -9.46 15.48 7.74
N SER A 139 -10.67 14.94 7.81
CA SER A 139 -10.91 13.51 8.07
C SER A 139 -10.34 12.63 6.95
N GLN A 140 -10.50 13.01 5.69
CA GLN A 140 -9.90 12.30 4.57
C GLN A 140 -8.37 12.43 4.53
N VAL A 141 -7.84 13.59 4.87
CA VAL A 141 -6.39 13.81 4.97
C VAL A 141 -5.82 12.97 6.12
N SER A 142 -6.44 12.98 7.30
CA SER A 142 -6.02 12.17 8.44
C SER A 142 -6.20 10.67 8.18
N TYR A 143 -7.25 10.25 7.47
CA TYR A 143 -7.43 8.87 7.03
C TYR A 143 -6.31 8.46 6.06
N ASN A 144 -6.02 9.28 5.04
CA ASN A 144 -4.95 9.02 4.08
C ASN A 144 -3.55 9.10 4.71
N LEU A 145 -3.35 9.94 5.74
CA LEU A 145 -2.12 9.99 6.53
C LEU A 145 -1.95 8.75 7.43
N ASN A 146 -3.06 8.16 7.87
CA ASN A 146 -3.08 6.96 8.70
C ASN A 146 -3.22 5.66 7.89
N GLU A 147 -3.56 5.73 6.59
CA GLU A 147 -3.59 4.55 5.75
C GLU A 147 -2.17 4.05 5.52
N LYS A 148 -1.92 2.84 6.00
CA LYS A 148 -0.66 2.15 5.77
C LYS A 148 -0.55 1.78 4.30
N ASP A 149 0.18 2.58 3.54
CA ASP A 149 0.35 2.47 2.08
C ASP A 149 1.44 1.46 1.69
N SER A 150 2.18 0.97 2.68
CA SER A 150 3.30 0.07 2.50
C SER A 150 3.12 -1.22 3.30
N VAL A 151 3.64 -2.31 2.79
CA VAL A 151 3.65 -3.62 3.45
C VAL A 151 5.07 -4.14 3.50
N LEU A 152 5.55 -4.47 4.71
CA LEU A 152 6.78 -5.22 4.89
C LEU A 152 6.45 -6.67 5.21
N ILE A 153 6.87 -7.57 4.33
CA ILE A 153 6.77 -9.02 4.50
C ILE A 153 8.13 -9.54 4.92
N THR A 154 8.20 -10.23 6.05
CA THR A 154 9.43 -10.87 6.51
C THR A 154 9.26 -12.39 6.58
N VAL A 155 10.23 -13.14 6.05
CA VAL A 155 10.19 -14.60 5.99
C VAL A 155 11.49 -15.17 6.55
N HIS A 156 11.39 -15.86 7.68
CA HIS A 156 12.58 -16.40 8.37
C HIS A 156 13.06 -17.77 7.83
N GLY A 157 14.23 -18.21 8.31
CA GLY A 157 14.79 -19.53 8.05
C GLY A 157 14.21 -20.63 8.93
N ILE A 158 14.82 -21.81 8.89
CA ILE A 158 14.51 -22.94 9.78
C ILE A 158 15.16 -22.73 11.16
N ARG A 159 14.61 -23.40 12.19
CA ARG A 159 15.17 -23.46 13.55
C ARG A 159 15.31 -22.11 14.27
N THR A 160 14.48 -21.14 13.99
CA THR A 160 14.51 -19.83 14.66
C THR A 160 13.12 -19.31 14.96
N TYR A 161 13.00 -18.62 16.10
CA TYR A 161 11.84 -17.78 16.40
C TYR A 161 11.94 -16.40 15.73
N ALA A 162 13.01 -16.17 14.99
CA ALA A 162 13.28 -14.97 14.20
C ALA A 162 13.07 -13.64 14.97
N PRO A 163 13.75 -13.40 16.09
CA PRO A 163 13.61 -12.16 16.85
C PRO A 163 13.95 -10.93 16.00
N TRP A 164 14.79 -11.08 14.99
CA TRP A 164 15.16 -10.04 14.03
C TRP A 164 13.96 -9.42 13.30
N GLN A 165 12.85 -10.18 13.12
CA GLN A 165 11.63 -9.66 12.51
C GLN A 165 11.00 -8.57 13.40
N ASN A 166 11.04 -8.75 14.74
CA ASN A 166 10.56 -7.74 15.69
C ASN A 166 11.49 -6.52 15.70
N THR A 167 12.81 -6.75 15.65
CA THR A 167 13.80 -5.66 15.60
C THR A 167 13.60 -4.78 14.36
N ILE A 168 13.38 -5.37 13.19
CA ILE A 168 13.09 -4.61 11.97
C ILE A 168 11.79 -3.83 12.09
N GLU A 169 10.71 -4.46 12.57
CA GLU A 169 9.43 -3.78 12.79
C GLU A 169 9.59 -2.57 13.72
N GLU A 170 10.28 -2.75 14.85
CA GLU A 170 10.54 -1.67 15.81
C GLU A 170 11.31 -0.51 15.16
N LYS A 171 12.43 -0.82 14.47
CA LYS A 171 13.26 0.21 13.80
C LYS A 171 12.46 0.97 12.74
N ILE A 172 11.64 0.30 11.93
CA ILE A 172 10.82 0.95 10.92
C ILE A 172 9.68 1.75 11.55
N THR A 173 9.02 1.23 12.59
CA THR A 173 7.93 1.92 13.29
C THR A 173 8.41 3.23 13.92
N ASN A 174 9.64 3.26 14.43
CA ASN A 174 10.24 4.47 14.97
C ASN A 174 10.50 5.57 13.91
N ILE A 175 10.59 5.19 12.63
CA ILE A 175 10.81 6.13 11.51
C ILE A 175 9.47 6.48 10.84
N SER A 176 8.57 5.51 10.67
CA SER A 176 7.33 5.67 9.92
C SER A 176 6.23 4.73 10.40
N ASN A 177 5.03 5.26 10.56
CA ASN A 177 3.83 4.50 10.89
C ASN A 177 3.06 3.96 9.65
N LYS A 178 3.61 4.18 8.43
CA LYS A 178 2.95 3.85 7.16
C LYS A 178 3.02 2.38 6.76
N PHE A 179 3.66 1.53 7.56
CA PHE A 179 3.86 0.12 7.24
C PHE A 179 2.85 -0.80 7.92
N ASN A 180 2.33 -1.75 7.16
CA ASN A 180 1.78 -3.00 7.67
C ASN A 180 2.90 -4.04 7.73
N TYR A 181 2.97 -4.79 8.82
CA TYR A 181 3.98 -5.82 9.02
C TYR A 181 3.35 -7.21 8.94
N ILE A 182 3.87 -8.05 8.06
CA ILE A 182 3.43 -9.43 7.90
C ILE A 182 4.63 -10.34 8.10
N LYS A 183 4.63 -11.08 9.22
CA LYS A 183 5.71 -11.96 9.61
C LYS A 183 5.30 -13.39 9.32
N PHE A 184 6.00 -14.05 8.40
CA PHE A 184 5.85 -15.48 8.20
C PHE A 184 6.70 -16.21 9.24
N ASN A 185 6.03 -16.72 10.28
CA ASN A 185 6.61 -17.54 11.32
C ASN A 185 5.96 -18.91 11.28
N TYR A 186 6.64 -19.89 10.71
CA TYR A 186 6.13 -21.25 10.53
C TYR A 186 6.70 -22.25 11.54
N GLY A 187 7.28 -21.73 12.62
CA GLY A 187 7.78 -22.53 13.72
C GLY A 187 9.07 -23.30 13.40
N PHE A 188 9.35 -24.29 14.21
CA PHE A 188 10.57 -25.07 14.14
C PHE A 188 10.42 -26.24 13.17
N LEU A 189 11.10 -26.21 12.04
CA LEU A 189 11.17 -27.35 11.13
C LEU A 189 12.25 -28.34 11.58
N ASN A 190 11.87 -29.60 11.77
CA ASN A 190 12.84 -30.65 12.09
C ASN A 190 13.87 -30.78 10.96
N ILE A 191 15.15 -30.80 11.32
CA ILE A 191 16.25 -30.82 10.37
C ILE A 191 16.20 -32.04 9.43
N LEU A 192 15.75 -33.18 9.90
CA LEU A 192 15.59 -34.39 9.10
C LEU A 192 14.52 -34.22 8.00
N CYS A 193 13.39 -33.56 8.36
CA CYS A 193 12.35 -33.22 7.39
C CYS A 193 12.85 -32.19 6.35
N PHE A 194 13.77 -31.33 6.75
CA PHE A 194 14.37 -30.34 5.86
C PHE A 194 15.36 -30.97 4.88
N LEU A 195 16.15 -31.94 5.30
CA LEU A 195 17.14 -32.64 4.46
C LEU A 195 16.47 -33.42 3.33
N PHE A 196 15.30 -34.03 3.56
CA PHE A 196 14.61 -34.87 2.60
C PHE A 196 13.69 -34.07 1.68
N PRO A 197 13.94 -34.03 0.34
CA PRO A 197 13.22 -33.15 -0.59
C PRO A 197 11.68 -33.29 -0.57
N PRO A 198 11.08 -34.49 -0.56
CA PRO A 198 9.62 -34.63 -0.56
C PRO A 198 8.95 -34.01 0.67
N THR A 199 9.48 -34.26 1.88
CA THR A 199 8.92 -33.70 3.13
C THR A 199 9.10 -32.19 3.19
N ARG A 200 10.25 -31.68 2.77
CA ARG A 200 10.52 -30.25 2.63
C ARG A 200 9.54 -29.59 1.67
N HIS A 201 9.29 -30.20 0.51
CA HIS A 201 8.36 -29.66 -0.49
C HIS A 201 6.92 -29.63 0.03
N LEU A 202 6.49 -30.69 0.70
CA LEU A 202 5.15 -30.79 1.30
C LEU A 202 4.94 -29.69 2.35
N PHE A 203 5.92 -29.51 3.25
CA PHE A 203 5.91 -28.46 4.26
C PHE A 203 5.88 -27.05 3.61
N ALA A 204 6.74 -26.82 2.63
CA ALA A 204 6.88 -25.52 1.97
C ALA A 204 5.63 -25.11 1.18
N ARG A 205 4.86 -26.08 0.65
CA ARG A 205 3.75 -25.83 -0.29
C ARG A 205 2.72 -24.84 0.25
N LYS A 206 2.29 -25.03 1.50
CA LYS A 206 1.30 -24.14 2.14
C LYS A 206 1.88 -22.73 2.33
N ILE A 207 3.09 -22.62 2.86
CA ILE A 207 3.74 -21.34 3.13
C ILE A 207 3.99 -20.56 1.83
N ILE A 208 4.43 -21.25 0.78
CA ILE A 208 4.59 -20.66 -0.56
C ILE A 208 3.27 -20.08 -1.07
N GLN A 209 2.16 -20.83 -0.89
CA GLN A 209 0.83 -20.36 -1.27
C GLN A 209 0.40 -19.15 -0.44
N ASP A 210 0.60 -19.16 0.86
CA ASP A 210 0.24 -18.08 1.76
C ASP A 210 1.04 -16.79 1.44
N ILE A 211 2.35 -16.92 1.15
CA ILE A 211 3.17 -15.78 0.69
C ILE A 211 2.61 -15.20 -0.61
N ARG A 212 2.28 -16.06 -1.59
CA ARG A 212 1.73 -15.62 -2.86
C ARG A 212 0.41 -14.87 -2.68
N ILE A 213 -0.54 -15.44 -1.93
CA ILE A 213 -1.83 -14.80 -1.63
C ILE A 213 -1.61 -13.45 -0.93
N THR A 214 -0.65 -13.39 0.00
CA THR A 214 -0.32 -12.15 0.72
C THR A 214 0.18 -11.06 -0.24
N VAL A 215 1.06 -11.39 -1.18
CA VAL A 215 1.54 -10.45 -2.19
C VAL A 215 0.39 -9.99 -3.10
N GLU A 216 -0.42 -10.91 -3.62
CA GLU A 216 -1.56 -10.62 -4.48
C GLU A 216 -2.62 -9.74 -3.78
N SER A 217 -2.89 -10.01 -2.50
CA SER A 217 -3.87 -9.24 -1.71
C SER A 217 -3.40 -7.81 -1.38
N ASN A 218 -2.11 -7.53 -1.48
CA ASN A 218 -1.53 -6.22 -1.21
C ASN A 218 -1.03 -5.51 -2.48
N LYS A 219 -1.48 -5.92 -3.67
CA LYS A 219 -1.02 -5.38 -4.96
C LYS A 219 -1.15 -3.85 -5.13
N ASN A 220 -2.05 -3.23 -4.40
CA ASN A 220 -2.28 -1.78 -4.42
C ASN A 220 -1.38 -1.01 -3.43
N LYS A 221 -0.50 -1.72 -2.71
CA LYS A 221 0.44 -1.14 -1.74
C LYS A 221 1.87 -1.29 -2.22
N ARG A 222 2.78 -0.50 -1.67
CA ARG A 222 4.22 -0.68 -1.88
C ARG A 222 4.67 -1.90 -1.06
N ILE A 223 5.15 -2.93 -1.72
CA ILE A 223 5.52 -4.19 -1.08
C ILE A 223 7.03 -4.28 -0.94
N TYR A 224 7.50 -4.51 0.27
CA TYR A 224 8.89 -4.80 0.60
C TYR A 224 8.99 -6.20 1.18
N ILE A 225 9.97 -6.97 0.78
CA ILE A 225 10.16 -8.35 1.26
C ILE A 225 11.59 -8.53 1.74
N ILE A 226 11.75 -8.98 2.99
CA ILE A 226 13.04 -9.38 3.54
C ILE A 226 12.95 -10.84 3.94
N CYS A 227 13.84 -11.66 3.39
CA CYS A 227 13.86 -13.08 3.68
C CYS A 227 15.27 -13.59 3.96
N HIS A 228 15.35 -14.51 4.92
CA HIS A 228 16.62 -15.06 5.38
C HIS A 228 16.66 -16.58 5.26
N SER A 229 17.82 -17.11 4.89
CA SER A 229 18.08 -18.54 4.85
C SER A 229 17.04 -19.32 4.03
N PHE A 230 16.37 -20.32 4.57
CA PHE A 230 15.32 -21.09 3.88
C PHE A 230 14.12 -20.21 3.44
N GLY A 231 13.86 -19.11 4.13
CA GLY A 231 12.86 -18.11 3.70
C GLY A 231 13.11 -17.60 2.29
N THR A 232 14.37 -17.53 1.83
CA THR A 232 14.71 -17.12 0.46
C THR A 232 14.21 -18.11 -0.59
N TYR A 233 14.26 -19.40 -0.31
CA TYR A 233 13.67 -20.44 -1.16
C TYR A 233 12.14 -20.34 -1.21
N LEU A 234 11.49 -20.14 -0.07
CA LEU A 234 10.03 -20.00 -0.01
C LEU A 234 9.53 -18.80 -0.80
N VAL A 235 10.16 -17.64 -0.62
CA VAL A 235 9.84 -16.41 -1.35
C VAL A 235 10.11 -16.56 -2.84
N TYR A 236 11.26 -17.12 -3.23
CA TYR A 236 11.57 -17.39 -4.64
C TYR A 236 10.49 -18.25 -5.30
N CYS A 237 10.10 -19.36 -4.66
CA CYS A 237 9.07 -20.25 -5.19
C CYS A 237 7.68 -19.59 -5.25
N ALA A 238 7.35 -18.71 -4.30
CA ALA A 238 6.08 -17.98 -4.29
C ALA A 238 6.03 -16.97 -5.43
N LEU A 239 7.05 -16.13 -5.57
CA LEU A 239 7.12 -15.08 -6.59
C LEU A 239 7.26 -15.64 -7.99
N SER A 240 7.97 -16.77 -8.17
CA SER A 240 8.08 -17.44 -9.48
C SER A 240 6.76 -18.00 -10.00
N LYS A 241 5.74 -18.10 -9.15
CA LYS A 241 4.38 -18.56 -9.51
C LYS A 241 3.37 -17.41 -9.60
N LEU A 242 3.79 -16.17 -9.44
CA LEU A 242 2.94 -15.01 -9.71
C LEU A 242 2.63 -14.97 -11.20
N THR A 243 1.35 -15.02 -11.54
CA THR A 243 0.88 -14.91 -12.92
C THR A 243 0.23 -13.54 -13.09
N HIS A 244 0.70 -12.75 -14.06
CA HIS A 244 0.08 -11.51 -14.55
C HIS A 244 -0.58 -10.63 -13.47
N THR A 245 0.05 -10.51 -12.30
CA THR A 245 -0.45 -9.64 -11.24
C THR A 245 0.16 -8.25 -11.43
N ASP A 246 -0.64 -7.21 -11.21
CA ASP A 246 -0.17 -5.83 -11.14
C ASP A 246 0.63 -5.56 -9.84
N ALA A 247 0.88 -6.59 -9.04
CA ALA A 247 1.64 -6.47 -7.81
C ALA A 247 3.11 -6.19 -8.13
N LYS A 248 3.58 -5.01 -7.73
CA LYS A 248 4.98 -4.60 -7.83
C LYS A 248 5.63 -4.62 -6.45
N ILE A 249 6.76 -5.31 -6.38
CA ILE A 249 7.59 -5.39 -5.18
C ILE A 249 8.66 -4.31 -5.31
N GLU A 250 8.65 -3.33 -4.42
CA GLU A 250 9.60 -2.22 -4.43
C GLU A 250 11.02 -2.71 -4.16
N CYS A 251 11.18 -3.58 -3.16
CA CYS A 251 12.48 -4.13 -2.81
C CYS A 251 12.35 -5.55 -2.25
N LEU A 252 13.12 -6.48 -2.82
CA LEU A 252 13.28 -7.84 -2.35
C LEU A 252 14.71 -8.03 -1.86
N ILE A 253 14.87 -8.32 -0.57
CA ILE A 253 16.16 -8.57 0.06
C ILE A 253 16.28 -10.05 0.42
N PHE A 254 17.22 -10.73 -0.19
CA PHE A 254 17.71 -12.04 0.18
C PHE A 254 18.90 -11.87 1.13
N SER A 255 18.92 -12.56 2.26
CA SER A 255 20.07 -12.64 3.16
C SER A 255 20.36 -14.10 3.50
N GLY A 256 21.62 -14.50 3.38
CA GLY A 256 22.01 -15.89 3.57
C GLY A 256 21.24 -16.87 2.66
N SER A 257 21.10 -16.57 1.38
CA SER A 257 20.25 -17.30 0.45
C SER A 257 20.72 -18.74 0.21
N VAL A 258 19.80 -19.69 0.42
CA VAL A 258 19.99 -21.13 0.14
C VAL A 258 19.71 -21.53 -1.29
N LEU A 259 19.44 -20.58 -2.19
CA LEU A 259 19.21 -20.84 -3.60
C LEU A 259 20.51 -21.26 -4.29
N LYS A 260 20.40 -21.99 -5.42
CA LYS A 260 21.55 -22.29 -6.25
C LYS A 260 22.05 -21.01 -6.91
N ARG A 261 23.37 -20.90 -7.07
CA ARG A 261 23.98 -19.76 -7.75
C ARG A 261 23.50 -19.59 -9.22
N THR A 262 23.10 -20.71 -9.84
CA THR A 262 22.57 -20.78 -11.20
C THR A 262 21.06 -20.56 -11.31
N THR A 263 20.39 -20.28 -10.18
CA THR A 263 18.95 -19.99 -10.19
C THR A 263 18.67 -18.73 -10.97
N SER A 264 17.79 -18.81 -11.97
CA SER A 264 17.40 -17.65 -12.78
C SER A 264 16.51 -16.70 -12.02
N LEU A 265 16.82 -15.42 -12.02
CA LEU A 265 16.03 -14.35 -11.41
C LEU A 265 15.09 -13.67 -12.42
N LYS A 266 15.02 -14.16 -13.66
CA LYS A 266 14.25 -13.55 -14.75
C LYS A 266 12.79 -13.29 -14.38
N THR A 267 12.10 -14.25 -13.77
CA THR A 267 10.71 -14.10 -13.35
C THR A 267 10.57 -13.09 -12.22
N LEU A 268 11.49 -13.10 -11.24
CA LEU A 268 11.46 -12.14 -10.14
C LEU A 268 11.67 -10.70 -10.64
N LYS A 269 12.54 -10.48 -11.60
CA LYS A 269 12.80 -9.17 -12.22
C LYS A 269 11.58 -8.57 -12.92
N GLN A 270 10.59 -9.39 -13.30
CA GLN A 270 9.33 -8.90 -13.86
C GLN A 270 8.40 -8.29 -12.80
N HIS A 271 8.57 -8.68 -11.54
CA HIS A 271 7.70 -8.28 -10.42
C HIS A 271 8.40 -7.35 -9.42
N CYS A 272 9.73 -7.25 -9.45
CA CYS A 272 10.52 -6.49 -8.48
C CYS A 272 11.20 -5.29 -9.13
N ASN A 273 11.14 -4.13 -8.49
CA ASN A 273 11.89 -2.94 -8.88
C ASN A 273 13.37 -3.06 -8.45
N ALA A 274 13.62 -3.73 -7.32
CA ALA A 274 14.97 -4.00 -6.83
C ALA A 274 15.04 -5.39 -6.19
N ILE A 275 16.13 -6.13 -6.49
CA ILE A 275 16.46 -7.42 -5.89
C ILE A 275 17.88 -7.35 -5.34
N ILE A 276 18.03 -7.48 -4.04
CA ILE A 276 19.32 -7.44 -3.35
C ILE A 276 19.62 -8.83 -2.80
N ASN A 277 20.80 -9.34 -3.07
CA ASN A 277 21.29 -10.57 -2.47
C ASN A 277 22.50 -10.26 -1.59
N ASP A 278 22.26 -10.23 -0.27
CA ASP A 278 23.32 -10.03 0.72
C ASP A 278 23.98 -11.36 1.04
N CYS A 279 25.29 -11.41 0.74
CA CYS A 279 26.12 -12.59 0.88
C CYS A 279 27.06 -12.44 2.08
N ALA A 280 27.04 -13.37 2.99
CA ALA A 280 28.03 -13.48 4.05
C ALA A 280 29.17 -14.40 3.61
N VAL A 281 30.37 -13.85 3.41
CA VAL A 281 31.49 -14.57 2.75
C VAL A 281 31.99 -15.76 3.56
N SER A 282 31.85 -15.74 4.88
CA SER A 282 32.22 -16.83 5.79
C SER A 282 31.02 -17.66 6.25
N ASP A 283 29.95 -17.73 5.48
CA ASP A 283 28.74 -18.52 5.77
C ASP A 283 28.99 -20.01 5.49
N TYR A 284 29.50 -20.72 6.49
CA TYR A 284 29.76 -22.16 6.41
C TYR A 284 28.49 -23.01 6.52
N ILE A 285 27.39 -22.46 7.10
CA ILE A 285 26.10 -23.15 7.15
C ILE A 285 25.59 -23.38 5.72
N LEU A 286 25.73 -22.39 4.84
CA LEU A 286 25.37 -22.55 3.42
C LEU A 286 26.26 -23.56 2.69
N LEU A 287 27.53 -23.66 3.05
CA LEU A 287 28.42 -24.69 2.50
C LEU A 287 27.92 -26.09 2.88
N LEU A 288 27.58 -26.31 4.15
CA LEU A 288 27.00 -27.57 4.62
C LEU A 288 25.64 -27.84 3.96
N CYS A 289 24.77 -26.85 3.87
CA CYS A 289 23.49 -26.98 3.17
C CYS A 289 23.67 -27.43 1.73
N LYS A 290 24.62 -26.83 1.00
CA LYS A 290 24.93 -27.20 -0.39
C LYS A 290 25.41 -28.65 -0.52
N MET A 291 26.19 -29.14 0.44
CA MET A 291 26.74 -30.50 0.41
C MET A 291 25.70 -31.56 0.82
N LEU A 292 24.84 -31.25 1.82
CA LEU A 292 23.96 -32.22 2.46
C LEU A 292 22.50 -32.14 1.98
N VAL A 293 22.07 -30.99 1.47
CA VAL A 293 20.65 -30.74 1.16
C VAL A 293 20.46 -30.72 -0.36
N ILE A 294 19.94 -31.80 -0.90
CA ILE A 294 19.67 -31.92 -2.34
C ILE A 294 18.74 -30.79 -2.82
N GLY A 295 19.16 -30.08 -3.86
CA GLY A 295 18.36 -29.02 -4.51
C GLY A 295 18.53 -27.61 -3.94
N LEU A 296 19.29 -27.44 -2.85
CA LEU A 296 19.71 -26.14 -2.34
C LEU A 296 21.14 -25.78 -2.77
N GLY A 297 21.55 -24.55 -2.51
CA GLY A 297 22.85 -24.00 -2.91
C GLY A 297 23.39 -22.99 -1.92
N ASP A 298 24.30 -22.15 -2.38
CA ASP A 298 25.10 -21.22 -1.58
C ASP A 298 25.13 -19.80 -2.20
N ALA A 299 24.04 -19.39 -2.83
CA ALA A 299 23.97 -18.04 -3.42
C ALA A 299 24.10 -16.92 -2.37
N GLY A 300 23.70 -17.15 -1.11
CA GLY A 300 23.92 -16.22 0.01
C GLY A 300 25.36 -16.17 0.53
N ARG A 301 26.27 -16.99 -0.01
CA ARG A 301 27.71 -16.94 0.30
C ARG A 301 28.53 -16.44 -0.91
N LYS A 302 28.30 -17.01 -2.07
CA LYS A 302 29.10 -16.77 -3.28
C LYS A 302 28.41 -15.88 -4.33
N GLY A 303 27.20 -15.43 -4.08
CA GLY A 303 26.37 -14.68 -5.01
C GLY A 303 25.73 -15.54 -6.10
N PHE A 304 24.70 -15.03 -6.73
CA PHE A 304 24.20 -15.57 -8.00
C PHE A 304 25.21 -15.31 -9.11
N ILE A 305 25.23 -16.18 -10.11
CA ILE A 305 26.11 -16.02 -11.29
C ILE A 305 25.63 -14.87 -12.17
N GLU A 306 24.33 -14.57 -12.10
CA GLU A 306 23.73 -13.46 -12.84
C GLU A 306 24.45 -12.14 -12.53
N PRO A 307 24.83 -11.35 -13.56
CA PRO A 307 25.54 -10.10 -13.34
C PRO A 307 24.65 -9.07 -12.63
N ASN A 308 25.29 -8.21 -11.85
CA ASN A 308 24.63 -7.03 -11.31
C ASN A 308 24.13 -6.14 -12.45
N ASP A 309 22.90 -5.67 -12.33
CA ASP A 309 22.27 -4.76 -13.28
C ASP A 309 21.45 -3.69 -12.55
N GLY A 310 20.60 -2.94 -13.24
CA GLY A 310 19.78 -1.90 -12.63
C GLY A 310 18.68 -2.42 -11.69
N VAL A 311 18.36 -3.72 -11.71
CA VAL A 311 17.33 -4.35 -10.88
C VAL A 311 17.92 -5.29 -9.84
N PHE A 312 19.01 -5.97 -10.17
CA PHE A 312 19.60 -7.00 -9.32
C PHE A 312 21.05 -6.67 -8.93
N ILE A 313 21.41 -6.93 -7.65
CA ILE A 313 22.77 -6.79 -7.14
C ILE A 313 23.12 -7.86 -6.11
N ASN A 314 24.32 -8.44 -6.22
CA ASN A 314 24.98 -9.15 -5.12
C ASN A 314 25.83 -8.17 -4.32
N ARG A 315 25.64 -8.17 -2.99
CA ARG A 315 26.51 -7.44 -2.04
C ARG A 315 27.21 -8.44 -1.13
N TYR A 316 28.45 -8.19 -0.76
CA TYR A 316 29.28 -9.14 -0.02
C TYR A 316 29.77 -8.50 1.29
N PHE A 317 29.49 -9.18 2.39
CA PHE A 317 29.80 -8.76 3.76
C PHE A 317 30.69 -9.80 4.44
N LYS A 318 31.55 -9.34 5.34
CA LYS A 318 32.26 -10.21 6.26
C LYS A 318 31.28 -10.82 7.27
N GLY A 319 31.57 -12.04 7.73
CA GLY A 319 30.78 -12.71 8.75
C GLY A 319 30.09 -13.99 8.28
N GLY A 320 29.37 -14.61 9.21
CA GLY A 320 28.68 -15.88 9.04
C GLY A 320 27.20 -15.74 8.71
N HIS A 321 26.45 -16.85 8.86
CA HIS A 321 25.03 -16.94 8.47
C HIS A 321 24.11 -15.92 9.12
N SER A 322 24.39 -15.51 10.37
CA SER A 322 23.57 -14.60 11.16
C SER A 322 24.11 -13.15 11.20
N THR A 323 25.18 -12.83 10.47
CA THR A 323 25.86 -11.54 10.55
C THR A 323 24.94 -10.34 10.35
N TYR A 324 23.87 -10.49 9.60
CA TYR A 324 22.86 -9.48 9.33
C TYR A 324 22.08 -9.01 10.57
N PHE A 325 22.12 -9.83 11.64
CA PHE A 325 21.35 -9.62 12.89
C PHE A 325 22.25 -9.48 14.12
N GLU A 326 23.48 -9.95 14.04
CA GLU A 326 24.50 -9.86 15.09
C GLU A 326 25.15 -8.46 15.12
N ASP A 327 25.34 -7.88 13.96
CA ASP A 327 25.78 -6.50 13.83
C ASP A 327 24.58 -5.55 14.08
N LYS A 328 24.67 -4.76 15.17
CA LYS A 328 23.58 -3.88 15.63
C LYS A 328 23.17 -2.83 14.59
N ASP A 329 24.14 -2.39 13.78
CA ASP A 329 23.95 -1.31 12.82
C ASP A 329 23.63 -1.84 11.41
N PHE A 330 23.75 -3.16 11.17
CA PHE A 330 23.60 -3.73 9.84
C PHE A 330 22.27 -3.35 9.18
N ILE A 331 21.16 -3.52 9.90
CA ILE A 331 19.83 -3.22 9.41
C ILE A 331 19.70 -1.74 9.08
N GLU A 332 20.18 -0.86 9.97
CA GLU A 332 20.11 0.60 9.81
C GLU A 332 20.93 1.09 8.63
N VAL A 333 22.13 0.56 8.47
CA VAL A 333 23.07 1.00 7.45
C VAL A 333 22.74 0.38 6.08
N ASN A 334 22.24 -0.87 6.04
CA ASN A 334 22.17 -1.61 4.79
C ASN A 334 20.74 -1.87 4.29
N TRP A 335 19.72 -1.93 5.17
CA TRP A 335 18.34 -2.26 4.76
C TRP A 335 17.37 -1.10 4.87
N LEU A 336 17.43 -0.28 5.92
CA LEU A 336 16.53 0.87 6.04
C LEU A 336 16.66 1.87 4.88
N PRO A 337 17.86 2.21 4.38
CA PRO A 337 17.98 3.09 3.20
C PRO A 337 17.29 2.52 1.94
N LEU A 338 17.30 1.19 1.76
CA LEU A 338 16.61 0.54 0.64
C LEU A 338 15.08 0.64 0.74
N ILE A 339 14.56 0.74 1.96
CA ILE A 339 13.12 0.83 2.23
C ILE A 339 12.64 2.28 2.13
N PHE A 340 13.44 3.26 2.58
CA PHE A 340 13.02 4.65 2.71
C PHE A 340 13.53 5.56 1.59
N ASP A 341 14.74 5.33 1.07
CA ASP A 341 15.38 6.29 0.17
C ASP A 341 15.26 5.95 -1.31
N ASN A 342 14.89 4.72 -1.68
CA ASN A 342 14.72 4.23 -3.07
C ASN A 342 15.79 4.68 -4.08
N LYS A 343 16.92 5.25 -3.61
CA LYS A 343 17.95 5.86 -4.44
C LYS A 343 19.27 5.14 -4.27
N ASN A 344 19.77 4.57 -5.37
CA ASN A 344 21.10 4.00 -5.50
C ASN A 344 21.43 2.84 -4.54
N ILE A 345 21.13 1.65 -4.99
CA ILE A 345 21.61 0.43 -4.34
C ILE A 345 23.16 0.45 -4.39
N ALA A 346 23.76 0.86 -3.28
CA ALA A 346 25.22 0.89 -3.21
C ALA A 346 25.77 -0.53 -3.33
N SER A 347 26.71 -0.74 -4.26
CA SER A 347 27.45 -1.98 -4.34
C SER A 347 28.39 -2.09 -3.13
N ARG A 348 28.46 -3.27 -2.53
CA ARG A 348 29.39 -3.57 -1.43
C ARG A 348 30.09 -4.87 -1.68
N ASP A 349 31.42 -4.87 -1.62
CA ASP A 349 32.23 -6.05 -1.83
C ASP A 349 33.40 -6.10 -0.84
N GLU A 350 33.22 -6.84 0.24
CA GLU A 350 34.21 -7.00 1.31
C GLU A 350 35.10 -8.26 1.11
N ARG A 351 35.05 -8.92 -0.06
CA ARG A 351 35.85 -10.14 -0.35
C ARG A 351 37.36 -9.88 -0.47
N LYS A 352 37.78 -8.66 -0.68
CA LYS A 352 39.11 -8.30 -1.15
C LYS A 352 40.27 -8.48 -0.14
N ASN A 353 40.11 -9.22 0.97
CA ASN A 353 41.26 -9.45 1.87
C ASN A 353 41.32 -10.83 2.58
N HIS A 354 40.65 -11.90 2.10
CA HIS A 354 40.51 -13.11 2.91
C HIS A 354 40.82 -14.45 2.21
N ILE A 355 41.85 -14.55 1.40
CA ILE A 355 42.19 -15.85 0.77
C ILE A 355 42.86 -16.81 1.76
N PHE A 356 43.53 -16.35 2.80
CA PHE A 356 44.32 -17.20 3.71
C PHE A 356 43.77 -17.40 5.13
N SER A 357 42.89 -16.52 5.65
CA SER A 357 42.30 -16.69 7.00
C SER A 357 41.11 -17.64 7.04
N ASP A 358 40.54 -17.99 5.91
CA ASP A 358 39.26 -18.70 5.85
C ASP A 358 39.34 -20.20 6.23
N VAL A 359 40.52 -20.84 6.03
CA VAL A 359 40.68 -22.27 6.31
C VAL A 359 40.80 -22.53 7.82
N THR A 360 41.52 -21.67 8.54
CA THR A 360 41.71 -21.78 9.99
C THR A 360 40.43 -21.43 10.79
N ASN A 361 39.68 -20.42 10.37
CA ASN A 361 38.41 -20.05 10.98
C ASN A 361 37.30 -21.08 10.68
N ALA A 362 37.34 -21.75 9.51
CA ALA A 362 36.41 -22.83 9.17
C ALA A 362 36.52 -24.03 10.10
N LEU A 363 37.75 -24.43 10.43
CA LEU A 363 37.99 -25.54 11.33
C LEU A 363 37.61 -25.22 12.78
N GLN A 364 37.85 -23.99 13.25
CA GLN A 364 37.44 -23.56 14.59
C GLN A 364 35.91 -23.51 14.75
N ASN A 365 35.19 -22.97 13.80
CA ASN A 365 33.73 -22.90 13.86
C ASN A 365 33.04 -24.27 13.73
N ILE A 366 33.64 -25.24 13.02
CA ILE A 366 33.11 -26.61 12.94
C ILE A 366 33.27 -27.34 14.32
N ILE A 367 34.36 -27.06 15.05
CA ILE A 367 34.63 -27.64 16.34
C ILE A 367 33.71 -27.07 17.43
N GLU A 368 33.29 -25.82 17.32
CA GLU A 368 32.33 -25.19 18.27
C GLU A 368 30.87 -25.61 18.06
N TYR A 369 30.54 -26.22 16.92
CA TYR A 369 29.17 -26.68 16.61
C TYR A 369 28.98 -28.20 16.63
N LEU A 370 30.04 -28.99 16.90
CA LEU A 370 30.00 -30.40 17.21
C LEU A 370 29.97 -30.61 18.74
#